data_0b243cf72931f401fd9cfdfa9e5e08ab
#
_entry.id   0b243cf72931f401fd9cfdfa9e5e08ab
#
_cell.length_a   1.000
_cell.length_b   1.000
_cell.length_c   1.000
_cell.angle_alpha   90.00
_cell.angle_beta   90.00
_cell.angle_gamma   90.00
#
_symmetry.space_group_name_H-M   'P 1'
#
loop_
_entity.id
_entity.type
_entity.pdbx_description
1 polymer ?
#
loop_
_entity_poly.entity_id
_entity_poly.type
_entity_poly.pdbx_seq_one_letter_code
_entity_poly.pdbx_strand_id
1 'polypeptide(L)'
;MELTLTRIAKRKKYTIGRLSLSPNPSPEESEEQKVSPKGGDLEGATYFCDTLEPTWRDYEHGAYKIKGKSAIPEGRYAVVISYSPKFKQWLPLLLGGPEFNKRWQGIRIHAGNSAKDTQGCILVGENKQVGRVLNSRKWLYELKHCIVEAKARGEPVWLTIK
;
A
#
# COMPACT_ATOMS: atom_id res chain seq x y z
N MET A 1 5.24 -12.51 -1.04
CA MET A 1 4.14 -11.94 -0.23
C MET A 1 3.39 -10.92 -1.06
N GLU A 2 2.09 -11.02 -1.09
CA GLU A 2 1.22 -10.07 -1.77
C GLU A 2 0.52 -9.18 -0.74
N LEU A 3 0.60 -7.89 -0.95
CA LEU A 3 -0.16 -6.88 -0.23
C LEU A 3 -1.27 -6.37 -1.15
N THR A 4 -2.46 -6.23 -0.63
CA THR A 4 -3.59 -5.62 -1.37
C THR A 4 -4.13 -4.44 -0.58
N LEU A 5 -4.11 -3.26 -1.19
CA LEU A 5 -4.74 -2.06 -0.67
C LEU A 5 -6.03 -1.82 -1.44
N THR A 6 -7.16 -2.00 -0.77
CA THR A 6 -8.48 -1.71 -1.33
C THR A 6 -8.96 -0.36 -0.79
N ARG A 7 -9.13 0.61 -1.66
CA ARG A 7 -9.63 1.94 -1.31
C ARG A 7 -11.12 1.87 -1.08
N ILE A 8 -11.56 2.16 0.15
CA ILE A 8 -12.96 2.01 0.57
C ILE A 8 -13.70 3.33 0.74
N ALA A 9 -12.99 4.45 0.92
CA ALA A 9 -13.60 5.77 1.06
C ALA A 9 -12.74 6.82 0.35
N LYS A 10 -13.25 7.32 -0.77
CA LYS A 10 -12.65 8.38 -1.59
C LYS A 10 -13.29 9.71 -1.22
N ARG A 11 -12.64 10.46 -0.35
CA ARG A 11 -13.15 11.74 0.17
C ARG A 11 -12.46 12.92 -0.53
N LYS A 12 -13.00 14.12 -0.31
CA LYS A 12 -12.49 15.33 -0.97
C LYS A 12 -11.02 15.63 -0.65
N LYS A 13 -10.57 15.33 0.57
CA LYS A 13 -9.23 15.68 1.05
C LYS A 13 -8.37 14.48 1.43
N TYR A 14 -8.91 13.28 1.42
CA TYR A 14 -8.18 12.07 1.79
C TYR A 14 -8.86 10.83 1.24
N THR A 15 -8.13 9.73 1.27
CA THR A 15 -8.59 8.40 0.85
C THR A 15 -8.31 7.41 1.95
N ILE A 16 -9.31 6.65 2.35
CA ILE A 16 -9.17 5.55 3.31
C ILE A 16 -9.18 4.24 2.55
N GLY A 17 -8.27 3.35 2.92
CA GLY A 17 -8.19 2.01 2.38
C GLY A 17 -8.04 0.95 3.45
N ARG A 18 -8.11 -0.30 3.03
CA ARG A 18 -7.80 -1.49 3.84
C ARG A 18 -6.64 -2.22 3.22
N LEU A 19 -5.66 -2.54 4.04
CA LEU A 19 -4.50 -3.32 3.64
C LEU A 19 -4.68 -4.76 4.12
N SER A 20 -4.49 -5.69 3.20
CA SER A 20 -4.53 -7.13 3.48
C SER A 20 -3.22 -7.77 3.04
N LEU A 21 -2.82 -8.84 3.71
CA LEU A 21 -1.64 -9.63 3.41
C LEU A 21 -2.03 -11.03 2.98
N SER A 22 -1.39 -11.51 1.91
CA SER A 22 -1.45 -12.91 1.50
C SER A 22 -0.02 -13.45 1.39
N PRO A 23 0.29 -14.64 1.95
CA PRO A 23 1.55 -15.28 1.66
C PRO A 23 1.63 -15.60 0.17
N ASN A 24 2.84 -15.65 -0.40
CA ASN A 24 2.99 -16.20 -1.74
C ASN A 24 2.58 -17.67 -1.71
N PRO A 25 1.81 -18.16 -2.71
CA PRO A 25 1.50 -19.57 -2.79
C PRO A 25 2.81 -20.36 -2.89
N SER A 26 2.90 -21.49 -2.15
CA SER A 26 4.03 -22.39 -2.30
C SER A 26 4.02 -22.99 -3.71
N PRO A 27 5.18 -23.38 -4.26
CA PRO A 27 5.22 -24.00 -5.59
C PRO A 27 4.35 -25.24 -5.71
N GLU A 28 4.05 -25.91 -4.61
CA GLU A 28 3.20 -27.11 -4.55
C GLU A 28 1.70 -26.80 -4.59
N GLU A 29 1.28 -25.58 -4.23
CA GLU A 29 -0.12 -25.18 -4.24
C GLU A 29 -0.57 -24.58 -5.59
N SER A 30 0.35 -24.32 -6.50
CA SER A 30 0.04 -23.65 -7.77
C SER A 30 -0.60 -24.55 -8.83
N GLU A 31 -0.64 -25.88 -8.63
CA GLU A 31 -1.21 -26.81 -9.61
C GLU A 31 -2.67 -27.21 -9.37
N GLU A 32 -3.22 -27.01 -8.17
CA GLU A 32 -4.59 -27.45 -7.84
C GLU A 32 -5.67 -26.36 -7.82
N GLN A 33 -5.33 -25.09 -7.99
CA GLN A 33 -6.35 -24.03 -7.98
C GLN A 33 -6.68 -23.48 -9.36
N LYS A 34 -7.11 -24.36 -10.27
CA LYS A 34 -7.91 -23.99 -11.44
C LYS A 34 -9.37 -24.20 -11.17
N VAL A 35 -9.98 -23.40 -10.30
CA VAL A 35 -11.42 -23.09 -10.41
C VAL A 35 -11.67 -21.77 -9.73
N SER A 36 -11.89 -20.74 -10.51
CA SER A 36 -12.68 -19.61 -10.11
C SER A 36 -13.96 -19.61 -10.91
N PRO A 37 -15.05 -19.01 -10.60
CA PRO A 37 -15.17 -17.57 -10.69
C PRO A 37 -16.26 -17.01 -9.77
N LYS A 38 -16.05 -15.90 -9.26
CA LYS A 38 -17.03 -14.83 -8.97
C LYS A 38 -16.49 -13.99 -7.83
N GLY A 39 -16.24 -12.70 -8.11
CA GLY A 39 -16.20 -11.57 -7.22
C GLY A 39 -16.00 -11.91 -5.75
N GLY A 40 -14.79 -12.13 -5.30
CA GLY A 40 -14.55 -12.48 -3.93
C GLY A 40 -13.10 -12.23 -3.59
N ASP A 41 -12.90 -11.89 -2.38
CA ASP A 41 -11.63 -11.75 -1.73
C ASP A 41 -10.69 -12.87 -2.16
N LEU A 42 -9.42 -12.51 -2.42
CA LEU A 42 -8.37 -13.49 -2.67
C LEU A 42 -8.39 -14.49 -1.51
N GLU A 43 -8.69 -15.76 -1.79
CA GLU A 43 -8.64 -16.80 -0.79
C GLU A 43 -7.28 -16.77 -0.09
N GLY A 44 -7.27 -16.65 1.25
CA GLY A 44 -6.06 -16.55 2.06
C GLY A 44 -5.57 -15.14 2.36
N ALA A 45 -6.21 -14.07 1.86
CA ALA A 45 -5.86 -12.71 2.23
C ALA A 45 -6.42 -12.38 3.63
N THR A 46 -5.56 -11.93 4.54
CA THR A 46 -5.94 -11.54 5.90
C THR A 46 -5.87 -10.02 6.03
N TYR A 47 -6.95 -9.41 6.52
CA TYR A 47 -6.95 -7.99 6.87
C TYR A 47 -5.82 -7.69 7.86
N PHE A 48 -5.08 -6.64 7.58
CA PHE A 48 -3.91 -6.24 8.38
C PHE A 48 -4.17 -4.93 9.13
N CYS A 49 -4.42 -3.84 8.40
CA CYS A 49 -4.69 -2.52 8.97
C CYS A 49 -5.42 -1.63 7.96
N ASP A 50 -5.78 -0.43 8.42
CA ASP A 50 -6.29 0.61 7.53
C ASP A 50 -5.15 1.45 6.96
N THR A 51 -5.45 2.18 5.89
CA THR A 51 -4.53 3.10 5.25
C THR A 51 -5.16 4.47 5.05
N LEU A 52 -4.32 5.49 5.01
CA LEU A 52 -4.73 6.83 4.64
C LEU A 52 -3.77 7.38 3.59
N GLU A 53 -4.32 7.90 2.52
CA GLU A 53 -3.60 8.55 1.42
C GLU A 53 -4.18 9.94 1.18
N PRO A 54 -3.49 10.80 0.41
CA PRO A 54 -4.08 12.02 -0.11
C PRO A 54 -5.33 11.76 -0.97
N THR A 55 -5.85 12.79 -1.58
CA THR A 55 -7.05 12.71 -2.41
C THR A 55 -6.85 11.75 -3.59
N TRP A 56 -7.77 10.81 -3.75
CA TRP A 56 -7.85 9.97 -4.94
C TRP A 56 -8.15 10.82 -6.19
N ARG A 57 -7.53 10.45 -7.30
CA ARG A 57 -7.74 11.08 -8.60
C ARG A 57 -8.09 10.01 -9.63
N ASP A 58 -9.06 10.32 -10.46
CA ASP A 58 -9.48 9.44 -11.55
C ASP A 58 -8.57 9.62 -12.77
N TYR A 59 -7.37 9.06 -12.69
CA TYR A 59 -6.37 9.19 -13.75
C TYR A 59 -6.80 8.50 -15.05
N GLU A 60 -7.63 7.47 -14.98
CA GLU A 60 -8.15 6.78 -16.16
C GLU A 60 -9.08 7.66 -16.97
N HIS A 61 -9.75 8.61 -16.33
CA HIS A 61 -10.66 9.57 -16.96
C HIS A 61 -10.09 10.99 -17.04
N GLY A 62 -8.76 11.11 -17.02
CA GLY A 62 -8.08 12.37 -17.32
C GLY A 62 -7.84 13.32 -16.16
N ALA A 63 -8.01 12.86 -14.91
CA ALA A 63 -7.64 13.68 -13.77
C ALA A 63 -6.13 13.93 -13.70
N TYR A 64 -5.74 15.08 -13.15
CA TYR A 64 -4.34 15.47 -13.01
C TYR A 64 -3.81 15.20 -11.62
N LYS A 65 -2.53 14.84 -11.56
CA LYS A 65 -1.79 14.84 -10.30
C LYS A 65 -1.64 16.28 -9.79
N ILE A 66 -2.05 16.52 -8.56
CA ILE A 66 -1.75 17.75 -7.83
C ILE A 66 -0.61 17.45 -6.87
N LYS A 67 0.54 18.10 -7.08
CA LYS A 67 1.75 17.86 -6.27
C LYS A 67 1.47 17.95 -4.78
N GLY A 68 1.83 16.91 -4.04
CA GLY A 68 1.66 16.84 -2.60
C GLY A 68 0.23 16.58 -2.11
N LYS A 69 -0.75 16.48 -3.02
CA LYS A 69 -2.18 16.36 -2.67
C LYS A 69 -2.92 15.24 -3.39
N SER A 70 -2.21 14.34 -4.03
CA SER A 70 -2.82 13.26 -4.81
C SER A 70 -2.30 11.90 -4.38
N ALA A 71 -3.22 10.96 -4.23
CA ALA A 71 -2.90 9.55 -4.09
C ALA A 71 -2.30 9.02 -5.40
N ILE A 72 -1.47 8.00 -5.31
CA ILE A 72 -0.87 7.35 -6.48
C ILE A 72 -1.92 6.57 -7.27
N PRO A 73 -1.67 6.28 -8.56
CA PRO A 73 -2.61 5.49 -9.37
C PRO A 73 -2.83 4.09 -8.80
N GLU A 74 -3.98 3.50 -9.12
CA GLU A 74 -4.20 2.06 -8.98
C GLU A 74 -3.15 1.31 -9.81
N GLY A 75 -2.78 0.12 -9.36
CA GLY A 75 -1.79 -0.70 -10.05
C GLY A 75 -1.03 -1.62 -9.12
N ARG A 76 0.00 -2.24 -9.67
CA ARG A 76 0.85 -3.17 -8.95
C ARG A 76 2.26 -2.62 -8.84
N TYR A 77 2.77 -2.60 -7.62
CA TYR A 77 4.05 -1.99 -7.27
C TYR A 77 4.95 -3.00 -6.57
N ALA A 78 6.22 -3.02 -6.93
CA ALA A 78 7.21 -3.74 -6.14
C ALA A 78 7.48 -2.99 -4.85
N VAL A 79 7.66 -3.74 -3.75
CA VAL A 79 7.94 -3.16 -2.43
C VAL A 79 9.35 -3.58 -2.00
N VAL A 80 10.18 -2.59 -1.76
CA VAL A 80 11.55 -2.80 -1.24
C VAL A 80 11.74 -1.98 0.02
N ILE A 81 12.63 -2.43 0.91
CA ILE A 81 13.03 -1.64 2.08
C ILE A 81 14.27 -0.86 1.72
N SER A 82 14.23 0.45 1.86
CA SER A 82 15.38 1.31 1.65
C SER A 82 15.42 2.46 2.64
N TYR A 83 16.59 3.05 2.83
CA TYR A 83 16.76 4.17 3.75
C TYR A 83 16.14 5.44 3.18
N SER A 84 15.34 6.12 3.99
CA SER A 84 14.77 7.43 3.66
C SER A 84 15.57 8.54 4.33
N PRO A 85 16.27 9.38 3.57
CA PRO A 85 16.97 10.54 4.16
C PRO A 85 16.00 11.52 4.83
N LYS A 86 14.81 11.69 4.27
CA LYS A 86 13.77 12.58 4.79
C LYS A 86 13.28 12.14 6.18
N PHE A 87 12.98 10.86 6.33
CA PHE A 87 12.44 10.31 7.58
C PHE A 87 13.53 9.72 8.49
N LYS A 88 14.78 9.66 8.01
CA LYS A 88 15.94 9.14 8.74
C LYS A 88 15.71 7.72 9.28
N GLN A 89 15.08 6.88 8.46
CA GLN A 89 14.79 5.48 8.81
C GLN A 89 14.60 4.62 7.57
N TRP A 90 14.68 3.32 7.75
CA TRP A 90 14.39 2.34 6.71
C TRP A 90 12.88 2.17 6.57
N LEU A 91 12.36 2.36 5.37
CA LEU A 91 10.93 2.33 5.08
C LEU A 91 10.63 1.56 3.80
N PRO A 92 9.43 0.95 3.69
CA PRO A 92 8.97 0.41 2.43
C PRO A 92 8.90 1.50 1.35
N LEU A 93 9.53 1.22 0.21
CA LEU A 93 9.52 2.06 -0.99
C LEU A 93 8.75 1.34 -2.09
N LEU A 94 7.87 2.06 -2.77
CA LEU A 94 7.11 1.54 -3.90
C LEU A 94 7.79 1.87 -5.21
N LEU A 95 7.97 0.84 -6.03
CA LEU A 95 8.53 0.94 -7.38
C LEU A 95 7.50 0.42 -8.38
N GLY A 96 7.20 1.23 -9.38
CA GLY A 96 6.32 0.88 -10.49
C GLY A 96 7.09 0.78 -11.80
N GLY A 97 6.38 0.97 -12.92
CA GLY A 97 7.01 1.11 -14.23
C GLY A 97 7.81 2.41 -14.37
N PRO A 98 8.56 2.58 -15.48
CA PRO A 98 9.42 3.75 -15.68
C PRO A 98 8.68 5.10 -15.56
N GLU A 99 7.47 5.18 -16.09
CA GLU A 99 6.66 6.40 -16.03
C GLU A 99 6.22 6.72 -14.58
N PHE A 100 5.85 5.69 -13.82
CA PHE A 100 5.54 5.88 -12.40
C PHE A 100 6.75 6.37 -11.64
N ASN A 101 7.90 5.70 -11.78
CA ASN A 101 9.12 6.04 -11.04
C ASN A 101 9.61 7.45 -11.37
N LYS A 102 9.33 7.93 -12.57
CA LYS A 102 9.64 9.31 -12.99
C LYS A 102 8.70 10.34 -12.36
N ARG A 103 7.41 10.04 -12.31
CA ARG A 103 6.37 10.98 -11.84
C ARG A 103 6.15 10.94 -10.34
N TRP A 104 6.41 9.81 -9.71
CA TRP A 104 6.13 9.52 -8.31
C TRP A 104 7.39 9.05 -7.60
N GLN A 105 8.32 9.96 -7.41
CA GLN A 105 9.58 9.65 -6.76
C GLN A 105 9.42 9.56 -5.24
N GLY A 106 10.03 8.53 -4.64
CA GLY A 106 10.09 8.40 -3.19
C GLY A 106 8.75 8.11 -2.52
N ILE A 107 7.83 7.44 -3.19
CA ILE A 107 6.57 7.01 -2.58
C ILE A 107 6.86 5.85 -1.62
N ARG A 108 6.54 6.06 -0.36
CA ARG A 108 6.80 5.13 0.74
C ARG A 108 5.55 4.84 1.54
N ILE A 109 5.62 3.81 2.34
CA ILE A 109 4.69 3.59 3.44
C ILE A 109 5.37 4.09 4.70
N HIS A 110 4.73 5.02 5.42
CA HIS A 110 5.29 5.57 6.64
C HIS A 110 4.22 5.89 7.68
N ALA A 111 4.63 6.32 8.87
CA ALA A 111 3.71 6.69 9.93
C ALA A 111 3.22 8.13 9.78
N GLY A 112 2.00 8.36 10.24
CA GLY A 112 1.33 9.65 10.27
C GLY A 112 -0.11 9.48 10.74
N ASN A 113 -0.85 10.59 10.88
CA ASN A 113 -2.19 10.57 11.45
C ASN A 113 -3.28 11.03 10.47
N SER A 114 -2.96 11.95 9.57
CA SER A 114 -3.93 12.53 8.66
C SER A 114 -3.30 12.88 7.30
N ALA A 115 -4.11 13.33 6.36
CA ALA A 115 -3.64 13.74 5.03
C ALA A 115 -2.59 14.86 5.07
N LYS A 116 -2.50 15.61 6.16
CA LYS A 116 -1.47 16.64 6.36
C LYS A 116 -0.06 16.06 6.54
N ASP A 117 0.02 14.80 6.93
CA ASP A 117 1.28 14.10 7.19
C ASP A 117 1.84 13.38 5.97
N THR A 118 1.18 13.52 4.82
CA THR A 118 1.62 12.85 3.59
C THR A 118 1.44 13.73 2.36
N GLN A 119 2.34 13.56 1.40
CA GLN A 119 2.32 14.24 0.09
C GLN A 119 2.17 13.26 -1.08
N GLY A 120 1.66 12.08 -0.83
CA GLY A 120 1.50 10.99 -1.80
C GLY A 120 1.81 9.62 -1.24
N CYS A 121 2.58 9.56 -0.17
CA CYS A 121 2.89 8.33 0.56
C CYS A 121 1.65 7.75 1.24
N ILE A 122 1.72 6.46 1.55
CA ILE A 122 0.65 5.72 2.20
C ILE A 122 0.91 5.69 3.71
N LEU A 123 -0.04 6.17 4.50
CA LEU A 123 -0.02 6.02 5.95
C LEU A 123 -0.75 4.74 6.34
N VAL A 124 -0.28 4.05 7.36
CA VAL A 124 -0.91 2.85 7.93
C VAL A 124 -1.37 3.13 9.35
N GLY A 125 -2.41 2.43 9.79
CA GLY A 125 -2.94 2.58 11.14
C GLY A 125 -4.36 2.04 11.29
N GLU A 126 -5.10 2.60 12.23
CA GLU A 126 -6.49 2.23 12.51
C GLU A 126 -7.41 3.43 12.24
N ASN A 127 -8.34 3.30 11.31
CA ASN A 127 -9.30 4.35 10.97
C ASN A 127 -10.50 4.31 11.93
N LYS A 128 -10.29 4.72 13.17
CA LYS A 128 -11.33 4.83 14.21
C LYS A 128 -11.87 6.24 14.37
N GLN A 129 -11.27 7.21 13.69
CA GLN A 129 -11.70 8.61 13.68
C GLN A 129 -11.74 9.11 12.24
N VAL A 130 -12.68 9.99 11.94
CA VAL A 130 -12.88 10.54 10.59
C VAL A 130 -11.61 11.24 10.10
N GLY A 131 -11.12 10.83 8.93
CA GLY A 131 -9.95 11.44 8.29
C GLY A 131 -8.62 11.21 9.01
N ARG A 132 -8.53 10.20 9.87
CA ARG A 132 -7.33 9.91 10.65
C ARG A 132 -7.06 8.42 10.72
N VAL A 133 -5.79 8.08 10.95
CA VAL A 133 -5.35 6.75 11.37
C VAL A 133 -4.62 6.86 12.70
N LEU A 134 -4.87 5.91 13.59
CA LEU A 134 -4.31 5.84 14.93
C LEU A 134 -3.32 4.68 15.01
N ASN A 135 -2.46 4.71 16.03
CA ASN A 135 -1.43 3.67 16.26
C ASN A 135 -0.54 3.41 15.03
N SER A 136 -0.30 4.43 14.24
CA SER A 136 0.38 4.31 12.95
C SER A 136 1.80 3.75 13.08
N ARG A 137 2.56 4.16 14.11
CA ARG A 137 3.92 3.65 14.33
C ARG A 137 3.94 2.15 14.62
N LYS A 138 2.97 1.66 15.40
CA LYS A 138 2.81 0.24 15.69
C LYS A 138 2.57 -0.55 14.41
N TRP A 139 1.61 -0.12 13.60
CA TRP A 139 1.25 -0.81 12.36
C TRP A 139 2.35 -0.74 11.30
N LEU A 140 3.08 0.36 11.24
CA LEU A 140 4.26 0.47 10.40
C LEU A 140 5.35 -0.52 10.83
N TYR A 141 5.62 -0.63 12.13
CA TYR A 141 6.58 -1.59 12.66
C TYR A 141 6.20 -3.03 12.28
N GLU A 142 4.95 -3.42 12.52
CA GLU A 142 4.44 -4.74 12.18
C GLU A 142 4.53 -5.03 10.67
N LEU A 143 4.18 -4.06 9.84
CA LEU A 143 4.28 -4.21 8.38
C LEU A 143 5.73 -4.38 7.93
N LYS A 144 6.63 -3.55 8.42
CA LYS A 144 8.07 -3.66 8.12
C LYS A 144 8.61 -5.03 8.53
N HIS A 145 8.21 -5.53 9.67
CA HIS A 145 8.61 -6.85 10.17
C HIS A 145 8.16 -7.96 9.21
N CYS A 146 6.90 -7.95 8.77
CA CYS A 146 6.38 -8.89 7.79
C CYS A 146 7.16 -8.83 6.46
N ILE A 147 7.45 -7.62 5.97
CA ILE A 147 8.19 -7.44 4.71
C ILE A 147 9.61 -7.95 4.84
N VAL A 148 10.31 -7.62 5.92
CA VAL A 148 11.69 -8.08 6.17
C VAL A 148 11.76 -9.60 6.27
N GLU A 149 10.82 -10.23 6.97
CA GLU A 149 10.74 -11.69 7.06
C GLU A 149 10.51 -12.35 5.69
N ALA A 150 9.59 -11.81 4.89
CA ALA A 150 9.36 -12.30 3.53
C ALA A 150 10.63 -12.20 2.67
N LYS A 151 11.32 -11.06 2.73
CA LYS A 151 12.60 -10.87 2.03
C LYS A 151 13.68 -11.84 2.51
N ALA A 152 13.76 -12.11 3.80
CA ALA A 152 14.71 -13.08 4.37
C ALA A 152 14.47 -14.50 3.86
N ARG A 153 13.22 -14.85 3.53
CA ARG A 153 12.86 -16.12 2.88
C ARG A 153 13.08 -16.11 1.36
N GLY A 154 13.59 -15.02 0.80
CA GLY A 154 13.77 -14.87 -0.65
C GLY A 154 12.48 -14.60 -1.43
N GLU A 155 11.40 -14.23 -0.75
CA GLU A 155 10.12 -13.91 -1.38
C GLU A 155 10.10 -12.46 -1.88
N PRO A 156 9.66 -12.21 -3.13
CA PRO A 156 9.35 -10.86 -3.56
C PRO A 156 8.13 -10.33 -2.81
N VAL A 157 8.05 -9.02 -2.64
CA VAL A 157 6.89 -8.36 -2.02
C VAL A 157 6.28 -7.40 -3.03
N TRP A 158 4.97 -7.56 -3.25
CA TRP A 158 4.18 -6.75 -4.17
C TRP A 158 3.02 -6.09 -3.45
N LEU A 159 2.67 -4.89 -3.89
CA LEU A 159 1.47 -4.18 -3.45
C LEU A 159 0.58 -3.93 -4.65
N THR A 160 -0.63 -4.44 -4.59
CA THR A 160 -1.70 -4.12 -5.54
C THR A 160 -2.64 -3.10 -4.92
N ILE A 161 -2.86 -1.99 -5.62
CA ILE A 161 -3.81 -0.93 -5.21
C ILE A 161 -5.01 -0.95 -6.14
N LYS A 162 -6.20 -1.07 -5.56
CA LYS A 162 -7.49 -1.09 -6.27
C LYS A 162 -8.60 -0.34 -5.53
#